data_592bea5259d6bc8669f2d9192f12d174
#
_entry.id   592bea5259d6bc8669f2d9192f12d174
#
_cell.length_a   1.000
_cell.length_b   1.000
_cell.length_c   1.000
_cell.angle_alpha   90.00
_cell.angle_beta   90.00
_cell.angle_gamma   90.00
#
_symmetry.space_group_name_H-M   'P 1'
#
loop_
_entity.id
_entity.type
_entity.pdbx_description
1 polymer ?
#
loop_
_entity_poly.entity_id
_entity_poly.type
_entity_poly.pdbx_seq_one_letter_code
_entity_poly.pdbx_strand_id
1 'polypeptide(L)'
;MKLNLKKLRIILRNTLISIWEYVIPIWKISGLFKRIKSKKDLENFIQERSAHVSQTTLYGYLKTRIGVKYIAMMEDERFLKSINIAKWNIYMVALADCAFYVFSYLIVEKNLKANDCKEVFLSIIEKEKNNGLSDEIFDRGKKHFLERLDKVNFSNYHLNEPFKESGQALYYWSPIADELKSLDKKIVLNSIHLKWGLMKDEFKKLTKNLKLN
;
A
#
# COMPACT_ATOMS: atom_id res chain seq x y z
N MET A 1 22.52 -19.32 -35.70
CA MET A 1 21.45 -18.59 -35.03
C MET A 1 22.11 -17.61 -34.02
N LYS A 2 22.30 -16.33 -34.40
CA LYS A 2 22.94 -15.34 -33.51
C LYS A 2 21.92 -14.90 -32.44
N LEU A 3 22.16 -15.30 -31.22
CA LEU A 3 21.36 -14.87 -30.07
C LEU A 3 21.47 -13.34 -29.96
N ASN A 4 20.33 -12.64 -30.06
CA ASN A 4 20.30 -11.19 -29.96
C ASN A 4 20.46 -10.79 -28.49
N LEU A 5 21.70 -10.47 -28.10
CA LEU A 5 22.07 -10.08 -26.71
C LEU A 5 21.21 -8.94 -26.14
N LYS A 6 20.70 -8.03 -26.99
CA LYS A 6 19.73 -7.01 -26.55
C LYS A 6 18.40 -7.62 -26.10
N LYS A 7 17.85 -8.59 -26.85
CA LYS A 7 16.62 -9.31 -26.45
C LYS A 7 16.81 -10.08 -25.15
N LEU A 8 17.96 -10.75 -25.01
CA LEU A 8 18.29 -11.51 -23.79
C LEU A 8 18.39 -10.59 -22.55
N ARG A 9 19.01 -9.42 -22.71
CA ARG A 9 19.11 -8.39 -21.64
C ARG A 9 17.74 -7.83 -21.23
N ILE A 10 16.85 -7.61 -22.18
CA ILE A 10 15.47 -7.14 -21.92
C ILE A 10 14.68 -8.23 -21.21
N ILE A 11 14.76 -9.49 -21.64
CA ILE A 11 14.09 -10.62 -21.00
C ILE A 11 14.60 -10.80 -19.57
N LEU A 12 15.91 -10.80 -19.34
CA LEU A 12 16.50 -10.91 -18.00
C LEU A 12 16.11 -9.74 -17.10
N ARG A 13 16.14 -8.51 -17.61
CA ARG A 13 15.72 -7.33 -16.84
C ARG A 13 14.22 -7.39 -16.45
N ASN A 14 13.37 -7.82 -17.38
CA ASN A 14 11.93 -7.93 -17.17
C ASN A 14 11.58 -9.10 -16.24
N THR A 15 12.31 -10.22 -16.34
CA THR A 15 12.18 -11.34 -15.40
C THR A 15 12.62 -10.92 -13.98
N LEU A 16 13.71 -10.15 -13.87
CA LEU A 16 14.16 -9.59 -12.60
C LEU A 16 13.17 -8.58 -12.02
N ILE A 17 12.56 -7.71 -12.81
CA ILE A 17 11.53 -6.77 -12.39
C ILE A 17 10.28 -7.53 -11.91
N SER A 18 9.82 -8.54 -12.66
CA SER A 18 8.69 -9.38 -12.26
C SER A 18 8.99 -10.18 -10.98
N ILE A 19 10.20 -10.70 -10.84
CA ILE A 19 10.65 -11.38 -9.61
C ILE A 19 10.72 -10.36 -8.45
N TRP A 20 11.19 -9.14 -8.69
CA TRP A 20 11.24 -8.07 -7.71
C TRP A 20 9.84 -7.63 -7.24
N GLU A 21 8.88 -7.53 -8.15
CA GLU A 21 7.48 -7.19 -7.83
C GLU A 21 6.77 -8.27 -7.01
N TYR A 22 7.11 -9.56 -7.20
CA TYR A 22 6.43 -10.68 -6.56
C TYR A 22 7.24 -11.34 -5.44
N VAL A 23 8.56 -11.36 -5.51
CA VAL A 23 9.42 -12.14 -4.59
C VAL A 23 9.96 -11.28 -3.44
N ILE A 24 10.27 -10.00 -3.65
CA ILE A 24 10.73 -9.14 -2.55
C ILE A 24 9.66 -8.93 -1.47
N PRO A 25 8.36 -8.74 -1.78
CA PRO A 25 7.36 -8.80 -0.75
C PRO A 25 7.38 -10.11 0.05
N ILE A 26 7.60 -11.24 -0.62
CA ILE A 26 7.64 -12.56 0.04
C ILE A 26 8.88 -12.72 0.91
N TRP A 27 10.04 -12.21 0.51
CA TRP A 27 11.26 -12.27 1.33
C TRP A 27 11.28 -11.25 2.49
N LYS A 28 10.68 -10.08 2.32
CA LYS A 28 10.37 -9.18 3.44
C LYS A 28 9.29 -9.77 4.35
N ILE A 29 8.39 -10.56 3.80
CA ILE A 29 7.38 -11.36 4.49
C ILE A 29 8.03 -12.48 5.35
N SER A 30 9.24 -12.94 5.08
CA SER A 30 9.95 -13.86 5.97
C SER A 30 10.38 -13.27 7.32
N GLY A 31 10.33 -11.93 7.48
CA GLY A 31 10.29 -11.26 8.78
C GLY A 31 8.95 -11.44 9.54
N LEU A 32 7.97 -12.08 8.95
CA LEU A 32 6.58 -12.27 9.29
C LEU A 32 6.30 -13.07 10.57
N PHE A 33 7.28 -13.75 11.12
CA PHE A 33 7.09 -14.48 12.38
C PHE A 33 7.48 -13.67 13.62
N LYS A 34 7.88 -12.38 13.46
CA LYS A 34 8.13 -11.52 14.60
C LYS A 34 6.80 -10.93 15.06
N ARG A 35 6.31 -11.41 16.20
CA ARG A 35 5.18 -10.80 16.92
C ARG A 35 5.43 -9.30 17.09
N ILE A 36 4.39 -8.51 16.92
CA ILE A 36 4.44 -7.08 17.26
C ILE A 36 4.62 -6.97 18.77
N LYS A 37 5.72 -6.37 19.22
CA LYS A 37 6.06 -6.22 20.64
C LYS A 37 6.36 -4.77 21.03
N SER A 38 6.58 -3.91 20.06
CA SER A 38 6.99 -2.52 20.26
C SER A 38 6.27 -1.58 19.31
N LYS A 39 6.28 -0.28 19.64
CA LYS A 39 5.83 0.80 18.76
C LYS A 39 6.54 0.75 17.39
N LYS A 40 7.84 0.41 17.40
CA LYS A 40 8.63 0.28 16.17
C LYS A 40 8.17 -0.89 15.29
N ASP A 41 7.82 -2.03 15.88
CA ASP A 41 7.27 -3.16 15.11
C ASP A 41 5.91 -2.78 14.49
N LEU A 42 5.10 -2.02 15.22
CA LEU A 42 3.82 -1.52 14.76
C LEU A 42 3.98 -0.55 13.58
N GLU A 43 4.91 0.40 13.70
CA GLU A 43 5.27 1.34 12.64
C GLU A 43 5.73 0.61 11.37
N ASN A 44 6.64 -0.35 11.51
CA ASN A 44 7.12 -1.16 10.39
C ASN A 44 5.99 -1.96 9.75
N PHE A 45 5.11 -2.57 10.55
CA PHE A 45 3.94 -3.29 10.05
C PHE A 45 3.02 -2.38 9.21
N ILE A 46 2.65 -1.23 9.74
CA ILE A 46 1.78 -0.26 9.04
C ILE A 46 2.44 0.17 7.72
N GLN A 47 3.72 0.55 7.74
CA GLN A 47 4.46 0.96 6.56
C GLN A 47 4.52 -0.14 5.50
N GLU A 48 5.00 -1.32 5.87
CA GLU A 48 5.22 -2.44 4.94
C GLU A 48 3.91 -2.95 4.34
N ARG A 49 2.85 -3.08 5.15
CA ARG A 49 1.56 -3.60 4.66
C ARG A 49 0.84 -2.61 3.77
N SER A 50 0.91 -1.32 4.09
CA SER A 50 0.35 -0.28 3.23
C SER A 50 1.06 -0.22 1.87
N ALA A 51 2.39 -0.29 1.87
CA ALA A 51 3.17 -0.35 0.64
C ALA A 51 2.88 -1.62 -0.17
N HIS A 52 2.83 -2.78 0.49
CA HIS A 52 2.53 -4.06 -0.17
C HIS A 52 1.14 -4.07 -0.82
N VAL A 53 0.10 -3.68 -0.08
CA VAL A 53 -1.27 -3.70 -0.61
C VAL A 53 -1.42 -2.71 -1.76
N SER A 54 -0.97 -1.45 -1.59
CA SER A 54 -1.10 -0.41 -2.62
C SER A 54 -0.33 -0.77 -3.90
N GLN A 55 0.91 -1.22 -3.77
CA GLN A 55 1.76 -1.55 -4.93
C GLN A 55 1.27 -2.80 -5.65
N THR A 56 1.00 -3.90 -4.92
CA THR A 56 0.57 -5.14 -5.57
C THR A 56 -0.78 -5.02 -6.26
N THR A 57 -1.68 -4.18 -5.76
CA THR A 57 -2.97 -3.93 -6.43
C THR A 57 -2.82 -3.00 -7.62
N LEU A 58 -2.05 -1.92 -7.50
CA LEU A 58 -1.79 -1.01 -8.62
C LEU A 58 -1.12 -1.75 -9.79
N TYR A 59 0.02 -2.38 -9.54
CA TYR A 59 0.76 -3.08 -10.60
C TYR A 59 0.00 -4.28 -11.17
N GLY A 60 -0.72 -5.02 -10.32
CA GLY A 60 -1.59 -6.11 -10.76
C GLY A 60 -2.70 -5.62 -11.68
N TYR A 61 -3.35 -4.52 -11.35
CA TYR A 61 -4.37 -3.90 -12.21
C TYR A 61 -3.79 -3.43 -13.54
N LEU A 62 -2.67 -2.68 -13.50
CA LEU A 62 -2.00 -2.21 -14.73
C LEU A 62 -1.60 -3.38 -15.63
N LYS A 63 -0.98 -4.42 -15.08
CA LYS A 63 -0.55 -5.59 -15.84
C LYS A 63 -1.73 -6.30 -16.51
N THR A 64 -2.82 -6.48 -15.76
CA THR A 64 -4.03 -7.14 -16.29
C THR A 64 -4.68 -6.31 -17.39
N ARG A 65 -4.76 -4.99 -17.20
CA ARG A 65 -5.47 -4.11 -18.14
C ARG A 65 -4.67 -3.81 -19.41
N ILE A 66 -3.36 -3.66 -19.28
CA ILE A 66 -2.46 -3.37 -20.42
C ILE A 66 -2.10 -4.66 -21.18
N GLY A 67 -2.10 -5.79 -20.50
CA GLY A 67 -1.82 -7.08 -21.11
C GLY A 67 -0.42 -7.17 -21.71
N VAL A 68 -0.29 -7.68 -22.93
CA VAL A 68 0.99 -7.93 -23.62
C VAL A 68 1.83 -6.67 -23.83
N LYS A 69 1.22 -5.50 -23.86
CA LYS A 69 1.92 -4.21 -24.03
C LYS A 69 2.54 -3.68 -22.73
N TYR A 70 2.26 -4.31 -21.58
CA TYR A 70 2.71 -3.84 -20.27
C TYR A 70 4.22 -3.59 -20.20
N ILE A 71 5.01 -4.53 -20.78
CA ILE A 71 6.47 -4.43 -20.78
C ILE A 71 6.95 -3.23 -21.60
N ALA A 72 6.39 -3.01 -22.79
CA ALA A 72 6.73 -1.88 -23.63
C ALA A 72 6.35 -0.55 -22.99
N MET A 73 5.20 -0.50 -22.32
CA MET A 73 4.77 0.71 -21.61
C MET A 73 5.65 1.04 -20.40
N MET A 74 6.26 0.04 -19.75
CA MET A 74 7.22 0.26 -18.66
C MET A 74 8.58 0.82 -19.17
N GLU A 75 8.77 0.98 -20.48
CA GLU A 75 9.90 1.69 -21.07
C GLU A 75 9.55 3.14 -21.43
N ASP A 76 8.28 3.53 -21.39
CA ASP A 76 7.81 4.89 -21.65
C ASP A 76 7.98 5.77 -20.40
N GLU A 77 8.79 6.81 -20.50
CA GLU A 77 9.07 7.72 -19.36
C GLU A 77 7.84 8.47 -18.86
N ARG A 78 6.88 8.80 -19.74
CA ARG A 78 5.65 9.50 -19.35
C ARG A 78 4.75 8.58 -18.55
N PHE A 79 4.68 7.32 -18.98
CA PHE A 79 3.92 6.30 -18.26
C PHE A 79 4.55 6.00 -16.90
N LEU A 80 5.87 5.88 -16.81
CA LEU A 80 6.58 5.69 -15.54
C LEU A 80 6.36 6.86 -14.57
N LYS A 81 6.36 8.10 -15.06
CA LYS A 81 6.03 9.28 -14.24
C LYS A 81 4.60 9.19 -13.70
N SER A 82 3.62 8.82 -14.54
CA SER A 82 2.23 8.67 -14.12
C SER A 82 2.04 7.56 -13.10
N ILE A 83 2.73 6.42 -13.26
CA ILE A 83 2.75 5.34 -12.25
C ILE A 83 3.34 5.81 -10.94
N ASN A 84 4.45 6.58 -10.98
CA ASN A 84 5.07 7.07 -9.74
C ASN A 84 4.15 8.02 -8.97
N ILE A 85 3.45 8.91 -9.66
CA ILE A 85 2.44 9.78 -9.07
C ILE A 85 1.31 8.94 -8.45
N ALA A 86 0.78 7.97 -9.21
CA ALA A 86 -0.27 7.08 -8.73
C ALA A 86 0.16 6.29 -7.50
N LYS A 87 1.34 5.66 -7.55
CA LYS A 87 1.92 4.88 -6.45
C LYS A 87 1.93 5.65 -5.14
N TRP A 88 2.46 6.86 -5.14
CA TRP A 88 2.57 7.64 -3.92
C TRP A 88 1.23 8.15 -3.40
N ASN A 89 0.32 8.58 -4.28
CA ASN A 89 -1.01 9.01 -3.85
C ASN A 89 -1.85 7.87 -3.27
N ILE A 90 -1.82 6.71 -3.89
CA ILE A 90 -2.51 5.52 -3.38
C ILE A 90 -1.89 5.08 -2.05
N TYR A 91 -0.56 5.06 -1.96
CA TYR A 91 0.16 4.68 -0.75
C TYR A 91 -0.18 5.59 0.43
N MET A 92 -0.20 6.90 0.26
CA MET A 92 -0.53 7.86 1.35
C MET A 92 -1.92 7.61 1.94
N VAL A 93 -2.91 7.33 1.08
CA VAL A 93 -4.27 7.00 1.56
C VAL A 93 -4.31 5.62 2.21
N ALA A 94 -3.64 4.63 1.62
CA ALA A 94 -3.54 3.28 2.16
C ALA A 94 -2.84 3.26 3.54
N LEU A 95 -1.81 4.10 3.71
CA LEU A 95 -1.10 4.27 4.98
C LEU A 95 -2.02 4.84 6.07
N ALA A 96 -2.82 5.86 5.73
CA ALA A 96 -3.79 6.44 6.65
C ALA A 96 -4.86 5.42 7.07
N ASP A 97 -5.45 4.71 6.11
CA ASP A 97 -6.45 3.66 6.37
C ASP A 97 -5.88 2.56 7.26
N CYS A 98 -4.66 2.11 6.97
CA CYS A 98 -3.98 1.07 7.76
C CYS A 98 -3.71 1.55 9.19
N ALA A 99 -3.20 2.78 9.36
CA ALA A 99 -2.97 3.36 10.68
C ALA A 99 -4.28 3.44 11.48
N PHE A 100 -5.35 3.99 10.91
CA PHE A 100 -6.65 4.08 11.58
C PHE A 100 -7.22 2.71 11.95
N TYR A 101 -7.11 1.72 11.05
CA TYR A 101 -7.53 0.36 11.33
C TYR A 101 -6.76 -0.24 12.51
N VAL A 102 -5.45 -0.16 12.46
CA VAL A 102 -4.55 -0.72 13.47
C VAL A 102 -4.83 -0.11 14.84
N PHE A 103 -4.88 1.22 14.93
CA PHE A 103 -5.14 1.89 16.20
C PHE A 103 -6.56 1.68 16.71
N SER A 104 -7.58 1.69 15.84
CA SER A 104 -8.95 1.34 16.22
C SER A 104 -9.05 -0.08 16.80
N TYR A 105 -8.42 -1.05 16.14
CA TYR A 105 -8.37 -2.42 16.61
C TYR A 105 -7.66 -2.55 17.97
N LEU A 106 -6.53 -1.89 18.15
CA LEU A 106 -5.76 -1.95 19.40
C LEU A 106 -6.52 -1.30 20.57
N ILE A 107 -7.22 -0.20 20.32
CA ILE A 107 -8.04 0.46 21.35
C ILE A 107 -9.16 -0.46 21.82
N VAL A 108 -9.92 -1.00 20.87
CA VAL A 108 -11.14 -1.77 21.19
C VAL A 108 -10.81 -3.18 21.67
N GLU A 109 -9.97 -3.89 20.95
CA GLU A 109 -9.71 -5.30 21.20
C GLU A 109 -8.58 -5.56 22.21
N LYS A 110 -7.75 -4.54 22.49
CA LYS A 110 -6.57 -4.67 23.37
C LYS A 110 -6.55 -3.64 24.51
N ASN A 111 -7.53 -2.78 24.63
CA ASN A 111 -7.60 -1.71 25.63
C ASN A 111 -6.36 -0.79 25.67
N LEU A 112 -5.76 -0.53 24.50
CA LEU A 112 -4.57 0.31 24.37
C LEU A 112 -4.97 1.77 24.06
N LYS A 113 -4.13 2.72 24.47
CA LYS A 113 -4.38 4.15 24.20
C LYS A 113 -4.01 4.49 22.74
N ALA A 114 -4.83 5.33 22.07
CA ALA A 114 -4.65 5.72 20.67
C ALA A 114 -3.67 6.89 20.43
N ASN A 115 -3.05 7.42 21.47
CA ASN A 115 -2.36 8.71 21.40
C ASN A 115 -1.24 8.77 20.37
N ASP A 116 -0.76 7.62 19.90
CA ASP A 116 0.40 7.50 19.03
C ASP A 116 0.08 7.42 17.53
N CYS A 117 -1.20 7.40 17.12
CA CYS A 117 -1.56 7.24 15.70
C CYS A 117 -0.95 8.33 14.82
N LYS A 118 -1.07 9.59 15.26
CA LYS A 118 -0.48 10.74 14.56
C LYS A 118 1.03 10.65 14.44
N GLU A 119 1.70 10.33 15.54
CA GLU A 119 3.17 10.23 15.57
C GLU A 119 3.67 9.12 14.64
N VAL A 120 3.05 7.94 14.69
CA VAL A 120 3.41 6.81 13.85
C VAL A 120 3.25 7.16 12.37
N PHE A 121 2.12 7.75 11.99
CA PHE A 121 1.91 8.16 10.61
C PHE A 121 2.97 9.18 10.16
N LEU A 122 3.20 10.23 10.95
CA LEU A 122 4.17 11.28 10.61
C LEU A 122 5.60 10.74 10.54
N SER A 123 5.99 9.85 11.47
CA SER A 123 7.31 9.19 11.45
C SER A 123 7.52 8.38 10.16
N ILE A 124 6.49 7.68 9.69
CA ILE A 124 6.58 6.89 8.46
C ILE A 124 6.75 7.81 7.24
N ILE A 125 5.90 8.82 7.08
CA ILE A 125 5.96 9.68 5.88
C ILE A 125 7.24 10.52 5.80
N GLU A 126 7.82 10.91 6.95
CA GLU A 126 9.13 11.58 6.96
C GLU A 126 10.25 10.66 6.43
N LYS A 127 10.21 9.38 6.76
CA LYS A 127 11.18 8.40 6.22
C LYS A 127 10.99 8.18 4.72
N GLU A 128 9.75 8.27 4.24
CA GLU A 128 9.45 8.07 2.82
C GLU A 128 9.96 9.20 1.91
N LYS A 129 10.30 10.37 2.45
CA LYS A 129 11.02 11.40 1.70
C LYS A 129 12.35 10.89 1.15
N ASN A 130 13.07 10.09 1.94
CA ASN A 130 14.32 9.46 1.50
C ASN A 130 14.10 8.38 0.43
N ASN A 131 12.86 7.88 0.27
CA ASN A 131 12.46 6.90 -0.72
C ASN A 131 11.85 7.54 -1.99
N GLY A 132 11.85 8.87 -2.08
CA GLY A 132 11.39 9.63 -3.25
C GLY A 132 9.96 10.13 -3.18
N LEU A 133 9.37 10.22 -1.97
CA LEU A 133 8.12 10.94 -1.76
C LEU A 133 8.38 12.44 -1.96
N SER A 134 7.69 13.08 -2.93
CA SER A 134 7.82 14.52 -3.17
C SER A 134 7.17 15.34 -2.06
N ASP A 135 7.71 16.55 -1.80
CA ASP A 135 7.16 17.44 -0.78
C ASP A 135 5.69 17.81 -1.04
N GLU A 136 5.30 17.98 -2.30
CA GLU A 136 3.90 18.24 -2.66
C GLU A 136 2.96 17.11 -2.21
N ILE A 137 3.32 15.86 -2.47
CA ILE A 137 2.49 14.70 -2.08
C ILE A 137 2.55 14.51 -0.57
N PHE A 138 3.71 14.75 0.06
CA PHE A 138 3.88 14.72 1.50
C PHE A 138 2.92 15.70 2.19
N ASP A 139 2.93 16.98 1.80
CA ASP A 139 2.11 18.02 2.44
C ASP A 139 0.62 17.76 2.23
N ARG A 140 0.21 17.38 1.01
CA ARG A 140 -1.16 17.01 0.71
C ARG A 140 -1.61 15.79 1.51
N GLY A 141 -0.81 14.75 1.57
CA GLY A 141 -1.12 13.51 2.30
C GLY A 141 -1.17 13.74 3.81
N LYS A 142 -0.25 14.54 4.36
CA LYS A 142 -0.25 14.95 5.77
C LYS A 142 -1.53 15.73 6.13
N LYS A 143 -1.89 16.71 5.30
CA LYS A 143 -3.11 17.50 5.49
C LYS A 143 -4.34 16.59 5.47
N HIS A 144 -4.48 15.75 4.46
CA HIS A 144 -5.59 14.82 4.33
C HIS A 144 -5.69 13.83 5.51
N PHE A 145 -4.55 13.33 5.99
CA PHE A 145 -4.51 12.47 7.18
C PHE A 145 -5.02 13.20 8.43
N LEU A 146 -4.56 14.44 8.68
CA LEU A 146 -4.97 15.22 9.85
C LEU A 146 -6.48 15.54 9.82
N GLU A 147 -7.01 15.95 8.67
CA GLU A 147 -8.44 16.21 8.48
C GLU A 147 -9.32 14.98 8.74
N ARG A 148 -8.80 13.78 8.41
CA ARG A 148 -9.47 12.51 8.69
C ARG A 148 -9.32 12.08 10.14
N LEU A 149 -8.14 12.32 10.75
CA LEU A 149 -7.87 11.99 12.14
C LEU A 149 -8.83 12.70 13.09
N ASP A 150 -9.16 13.96 12.80
CA ASP A 150 -10.12 14.76 13.58
C ASP A 150 -11.56 14.21 13.52
N LYS A 151 -11.88 13.43 12.47
CA LYS A 151 -13.23 12.88 12.23
C LYS A 151 -13.34 11.39 12.51
N VAL A 152 -12.22 10.69 12.66
CA VAL A 152 -12.22 9.24 12.82
C VAL A 152 -12.74 8.83 14.18
N ASN A 153 -13.71 7.91 14.19
CA ASN A 153 -14.18 7.28 15.42
C ASN A 153 -13.43 5.96 15.64
N PHE A 154 -12.40 5.99 16.48
CA PHE A 154 -11.59 4.82 16.78
C PHE A 154 -12.35 3.69 17.49
N SER A 155 -13.50 3.94 18.11
CA SER A 155 -14.26 2.88 18.76
C SER A 155 -14.92 1.89 17.80
N ASN A 156 -15.04 2.24 16.52
CA ASN A 156 -15.70 1.37 15.53
C ASN A 156 -15.07 1.39 14.13
N TYR A 157 -14.02 2.19 13.88
CA TYR A 157 -13.43 2.33 12.54
C TYR A 157 -12.98 0.98 11.94
N HIS A 158 -12.40 0.09 12.75
CA HIS A 158 -11.93 -1.23 12.28
C HIS A 158 -13.06 -2.17 11.83
N LEU A 159 -14.32 -1.85 12.14
CA LEU A 159 -15.51 -2.63 11.76
C LEU A 159 -16.23 -2.04 10.53
N ASN A 160 -16.12 -0.72 10.31
CA ASN A 160 -16.94 0.04 9.34
C ASN A 160 -16.14 0.37 8.06
N GLU A 161 -15.98 -0.60 7.16
CA GLU A 161 -15.30 -0.42 5.86
C GLU A 161 -13.97 0.37 5.94
N PRO A 162 -13.02 -0.05 6.80
CA PRO A 162 -11.85 0.76 7.17
C PRO A 162 -10.91 1.11 6.00
N PHE A 163 -11.05 0.45 4.85
CA PHE A 163 -10.18 0.61 3.68
C PHE A 163 -10.91 1.15 2.46
N LYS A 164 -12.04 1.80 2.66
CA LYS A 164 -12.84 2.36 1.57
C LYS A 164 -12.10 3.44 0.80
N GLU A 165 -11.42 4.33 1.52
CA GLU A 165 -10.69 5.44 0.91
C GLU A 165 -9.50 4.95 0.06
N SER A 166 -8.75 3.95 0.52
CA SER A 166 -7.65 3.37 -0.26
C SER A 166 -8.15 2.66 -1.54
N GLY A 167 -9.34 2.06 -1.50
CA GLY A 167 -9.99 1.52 -2.68
C GLY A 167 -10.35 2.60 -3.69
N GLN A 168 -10.91 3.70 -3.23
CA GLN A 168 -11.23 4.86 -4.08
C GLN A 168 -9.97 5.51 -4.63
N ALA A 169 -8.91 5.63 -3.82
CA ALA A 169 -7.62 6.16 -4.28
C ALA A 169 -7.00 5.29 -5.37
N LEU A 170 -7.04 3.95 -5.24
CA LEU A 170 -6.58 3.04 -6.28
C LEU A 170 -7.34 3.26 -7.59
N TYR A 171 -8.67 3.35 -7.53
CA TYR A 171 -9.51 3.59 -8.69
C TYR A 171 -9.21 4.94 -9.35
N TYR A 172 -9.12 6.00 -8.55
CA TYR A 172 -8.93 7.37 -9.04
C TYR A 172 -7.55 7.58 -9.66
N TRP A 173 -6.48 7.19 -8.95
CA TRP A 173 -5.10 7.49 -9.32
C TRP A 173 -4.49 6.52 -10.34
N SER A 174 -5.09 5.35 -10.57
CA SER A 174 -4.55 4.41 -11.58
C SER A 174 -4.47 5.07 -12.95
N PRO A 175 -3.29 5.04 -13.63
CA PRO A 175 -3.08 5.70 -14.91
C PRO A 175 -3.67 4.87 -16.07
N ILE A 176 -4.98 4.71 -16.05
CA ILE A 176 -5.81 4.03 -17.05
C ILE A 176 -6.88 5.03 -17.49
N ALA A 177 -7.28 4.97 -18.77
CA ALA A 177 -8.34 5.82 -19.31
C ALA A 177 -9.66 5.64 -18.53
N ASP A 178 -10.39 6.74 -18.31
CA ASP A 178 -11.55 6.76 -17.42
C ASP A 178 -12.68 5.83 -17.88
N GLU A 179 -12.86 5.69 -19.20
CA GLU A 179 -13.84 4.79 -19.79
C GLU A 179 -13.54 3.32 -19.39
N LEU A 180 -12.26 2.94 -19.41
CA LEU A 180 -11.82 1.61 -19.01
C LEU A 180 -11.93 1.40 -17.51
N LYS A 181 -11.55 2.42 -16.71
CA LYS A 181 -11.68 2.37 -15.24
C LYS A 181 -13.14 2.17 -14.83
N SER A 182 -14.09 2.82 -15.53
CA SER A 182 -15.52 2.69 -15.21
C SER A 182 -16.01 1.26 -15.32
N LEU A 183 -15.55 0.52 -16.33
CA LEU A 183 -15.87 -0.90 -16.53
C LEU A 183 -15.26 -1.79 -15.45
N ASP A 184 -14.09 -1.42 -14.95
CA ASP A 184 -13.31 -2.22 -14.01
C ASP A 184 -13.59 -1.89 -12.53
N LYS A 185 -14.40 -0.87 -12.23
CA LYS A 185 -14.59 -0.34 -10.88
C LYS A 185 -14.80 -1.41 -9.82
N LYS A 186 -15.71 -2.33 -10.08
CA LYS A 186 -16.03 -3.44 -9.16
C LYS A 186 -14.83 -4.36 -8.93
N ILE A 187 -14.11 -4.69 -9.99
CA ILE A 187 -12.94 -5.59 -9.94
C ILE A 187 -11.81 -4.93 -9.16
N VAL A 188 -11.54 -3.65 -9.43
CA VAL A 188 -10.49 -2.86 -8.76
C VAL A 188 -10.77 -2.76 -7.26
N LEU A 189 -11.98 -2.37 -6.87
CA LEU A 189 -12.35 -2.25 -5.46
C LEU A 189 -12.32 -3.60 -4.73
N ASN A 190 -12.79 -4.68 -5.36
CA ASN A 190 -12.74 -6.01 -4.78
C ASN A 190 -11.30 -6.52 -4.62
N SER A 191 -10.41 -6.24 -5.59
CA SER A 191 -9.02 -6.71 -5.55
C SER A 191 -8.25 -6.13 -4.36
N ILE A 192 -8.38 -4.84 -4.09
CA ILE A 192 -7.72 -4.21 -2.93
C ILE A 192 -8.39 -4.63 -1.62
N HIS A 193 -9.70 -4.81 -1.61
CA HIS A 193 -10.43 -5.29 -0.43
C HIS A 193 -9.97 -6.68 0.02
N LEU A 194 -9.77 -7.60 -0.92
CA LEU A 194 -9.21 -8.93 -0.63
C LEU A 194 -7.82 -8.86 -0.01
N LYS A 195 -6.94 -7.99 -0.53
CA LYS A 195 -5.59 -7.79 0.02
C LYS A 195 -5.63 -7.25 1.45
N TRP A 196 -6.52 -6.30 1.72
CA TRP A 196 -6.74 -5.78 3.08
C TRP A 196 -7.32 -6.85 4.02
N GLY A 197 -8.15 -7.76 3.53
CA GLY A 197 -8.63 -8.91 4.28
C GLY A 197 -7.48 -9.76 4.83
N LEU A 198 -6.54 -10.13 3.96
CA LEU A 198 -5.35 -10.88 4.35
C LEU A 198 -4.48 -10.14 5.39
N MET A 199 -4.31 -8.83 5.22
CA MET A 199 -3.58 -7.99 6.18
C MET A 199 -4.28 -7.95 7.55
N LYS A 200 -5.61 -7.83 7.59
CA LYS A 200 -6.38 -7.86 8.84
C LYS A 200 -6.18 -9.17 9.59
N ASP A 201 -6.25 -10.30 8.88
CA ASP A 201 -6.08 -11.62 9.49
C ASP A 201 -4.66 -11.81 10.02
N GLU A 202 -3.66 -11.32 9.28
CA GLU A 202 -2.28 -11.32 9.73
C GLU A 202 -2.11 -10.46 10.99
N PHE A 203 -2.61 -9.24 11.00
CA PHE A 203 -2.52 -8.34 12.15
C PHE A 203 -3.12 -8.94 13.41
N LYS A 204 -4.31 -9.54 13.30
CA LYS A 204 -4.96 -10.25 14.40
C LYS A 204 -4.10 -11.38 14.97
N LYS A 205 -3.44 -12.15 14.10
CA LYS A 205 -2.52 -13.23 14.54
C LYS A 205 -1.29 -12.68 15.24
N LEU A 206 -0.67 -11.62 14.72
CA LEU A 206 0.54 -11.02 15.28
C LEU A 206 0.29 -10.33 16.62
N THR A 207 -0.93 -9.85 16.86
CA THR A 207 -1.33 -9.14 18.08
C THR A 207 -2.10 -10.00 19.08
N LYS A 208 -2.29 -11.31 18.81
CA LYS A 208 -3.09 -12.19 19.68
C LYS A 208 -2.67 -12.13 21.15
N ASN A 209 -1.36 -12.09 21.42
CA ASN A 209 -0.77 -12.09 22.77
C ASN A 209 -0.09 -10.74 23.08
N LEU A 210 -0.47 -9.68 22.40
CA LEU A 210 0.12 -8.36 22.60
C LEU A 210 -0.31 -7.83 23.98
N LYS A 211 0.68 -7.59 24.83
CA LYS A 211 0.59 -6.77 26.04
C LYS A 211 1.62 -5.67 25.81
N LEU A 212 1.17 -4.48 25.44
CA LEU A 212 2.03 -3.30 25.46
C LEU A 212 1.96 -2.74 26.88
N ASN A 213 3.09 -2.79 27.57
CA ASN A 213 3.28 -2.08 28.84
C ASN A 213 3.41 -0.59 28.61
#